data_53947a6ffcf5c1ee856c11870c97754a
#
_entry.id   53947a6ffcf5c1ee856c11870c97754a
#
_cell.length_a   1.000
_cell.length_b   1.000
_cell.length_c   1.000
_cell.angle_alpha   90.00
_cell.angle_beta   90.00
_cell.angle_gamma   90.00
#
_symmetry.space_group_name_H-M   'P 1'
#
loop_
_entity.id
_entity.type
_entity.pdbx_description
1 polymer ?
#
loop_
_entity_poly.entity_id
_entity_poly.type
_entity_poly.pdbx_seq_one_letter_code
_entity_poly.pdbx_strand_id
1 'polypeptide(L)'
;MADHYRHPVIVCCDGLIGQMMEPVEFDHPVEIKSKADPADWALGCSRPGERNFIYGISDDAPDCERRNIRNFEGKYAEMAATEARYEEYMMDDAEYAMVGYGTTARILKTAVMELRKEGYKIGLIRPKTAWPFPEAPFQNKNIKKFIVGEMSMGQDRKSVV
;
A
#
# COMPACT_ATOMS: atom_id res chain seq x y z
N MET A 1 10.43 -2.12 -0.49
CA MET A 1 9.89 -2.11 0.90
C MET A 1 10.48 -3.22 1.77
N ALA A 2 10.26 -4.51 1.52
CA ALA A 2 10.69 -5.58 2.43
C ALA A 2 12.18 -5.51 2.77
N ASP A 3 13.03 -5.42 1.77
CA ASP A 3 14.48 -5.32 1.97
C ASP A 3 14.90 -4.00 2.62
N HIS A 4 14.31 -2.89 2.17
CA HIS A 4 14.61 -1.55 2.66
C HIS A 4 14.28 -1.36 4.16
N TYR A 5 13.09 -1.78 4.57
CA TYR A 5 12.64 -1.63 5.96
C TYR A 5 12.91 -2.84 6.84
N ARG A 6 13.49 -3.90 6.29
CA ARG A 6 13.66 -5.18 7.00
C ARG A 6 12.35 -5.61 7.67
N HIS A 7 11.27 -5.62 6.87
CA HIS A 7 9.92 -5.89 7.32
C HIS A 7 9.17 -6.78 6.32
N PRO A 8 8.36 -7.75 6.76
CA PRO A 8 7.54 -8.55 5.85
C PRO A 8 6.60 -7.66 5.03
N VAL A 9 6.49 -7.96 3.74
CA VAL A 9 5.56 -7.29 2.83
C VAL A 9 4.68 -8.35 2.17
N ILE A 10 3.38 -8.15 2.21
CA ILE A 10 2.40 -9.03 1.61
C ILE A 10 1.87 -8.37 0.34
N VAL A 11 1.98 -9.05 -0.79
CA VAL A 11 1.34 -8.66 -2.04
C VAL A 11 0.00 -9.39 -2.12
N CYS A 12 -1.09 -8.62 -2.08
CA CYS A 12 -2.44 -9.17 -2.16
C CYS A 12 -3.00 -8.96 -3.56
N CYS A 13 -3.56 -10.02 -4.14
CA CYS A 13 -4.38 -9.94 -5.34
C CYS A 13 -5.65 -10.76 -5.15
N ASP A 14 -6.73 -10.37 -5.82
CA ASP A 14 -7.92 -11.21 -5.87
C ASP A 14 -7.73 -12.37 -6.85
N GLY A 15 -8.58 -13.40 -6.72
CA GLY A 15 -8.46 -14.62 -7.53
C GLY A 15 -8.64 -14.38 -9.03
N LEU A 16 -9.38 -13.36 -9.42
CA LEU A 16 -9.57 -13.02 -10.83
C LEU A 16 -8.29 -12.39 -11.41
N ILE A 17 -7.73 -11.39 -10.74
CA ILE A 17 -6.47 -10.76 -11.16
C ILE A 17 -5.33 -11.76 -11.19
N GLY A 18 -5.27 -12.66 -10.20
CA GLY A 18 -4.23 -13.69 -10.13
C GLY A 18 -4.28 -14.73 -11.24
N GLN A 19 -5.40 -14.85 -11.96
CA GLN A 19 -5.59 -15.79 -13.07
C GLN A 19 -5.60 -15.13 -14.45
N MET A 20 -5.69 -13.79 -14.51
CA MET A 20 -5.69 -13.07 -15.78
C MET A 20 -4.29 -13.01 -16.39
N MET A 21 -4.21 -13.25 -17.68
CA MET A 21 -3.01 -13.03 -18.46
C MET A 21 -3.03 -11.63 -19.05
N GLU A 22 -1.98 -10.86 -18.80
CA GLU A 22 -1.77 -9.54 -19.38
C GLU A 22 -0.35 -9.43 -19.94
N PRO A 23 -0.13 -8.67 -21.01
CA PRO A 23 1.22 -8.42 -21.49
C PRO A 23 2.00 -7.61 -20.44
N VAL A 24 3.25 -7.99 -20.21
CA VAL A 24 4.18 -7.33 -19.28
C VAL A 24 5.41 -6.89 -20.06
N GLU A 25 5.76 -5.63 -19.92
CA GLU A 25 6.99 -5.06 -20.44
C GLU A 25 8.04 -5.02 -19.32
N PHE A 26 9.24 -5.54 -19.58
CA PHE A 26 10.36 -5.59 -18.63
C PHE A 26 11.48 -4.60 -18.97
N ASP A 27 11.22 -3.63 -19.81
CA ASP A 27 12.17 -2.64 -20.33
C ASP A 27 12.53 -1.55 -19.31
N HIS A 28 11.82 -1.48 -18.20
CA HIS A 28 12.09 -0.54 -17.11
C HIS A 28 12.45 -1.27 -15.82
N PRO A 29 13.71 -1.69 -15.64
CA PRO A 29 14.13 -2.31 -14.39
C PRO A 29 13.97 -1.35 -13.23
N VAL A 30 13.29 -1.79 -12.18
CA VAL A 30 13.18 -1.02 -10.94
C VAL A 30 14.51 -1.12 -10.20
N GLU A 31 15.16 0.02 -9.99
CA GLU A 31 16.35 0.07 -9.15
C GLU A 31 15.97 -0.23 -7.69
N ILE A 32 16.45 -1.34 -7.17
CA ILE A 32 16.23 -1.72 -5.78
C ILE A 32 17.25 -0.97 -4.92
N LYS A 33 16.81 0.06 -4.23
CA LYS A 33 17.64 0.80 -3.27
C LYS A 33 17.41 0.26 -1.87
N SER A 34 18.21 -0.74 -1.47
CA SER A 34 18.28 -1.12 -0.07
C SER A 34 19.20 -0.17 0.68
N LYS A 35 18.74 0.37 1.81
CA LYS A 35 19.58 1.15 2.72
C LYS A 35 20.27 0.27 3.77
N ALA A 36 19.84 -0.99 3.90
CA ALA A 36 20.35 -1.88 4.92
C ALA A 36 21.63 -2.60 4.43
N ASP A 37 22.75 -2.37 5.12
CA ASP A 37 23.95 -3.16 4.90
C ASP A 37 23.70 -4.61 5.39
N PRO A 38 23.90 -5.64 4.54
CA PRO A 38 23.76 -7.03 4.98
C PRO A 38 24.61 -7.37 6.21
N ALA A 39 25.74 -6.70 6.40
CA ALA A 39 26.60 -6.89 7.58
C ALA A 39 25.93 -6.53 8.91
N ASP A 40 24.90 -5.67 8.88
CA ASP A 40 24.21 -5.21 10.09
C ASP A 40 23.11 -6.18 10.57
N TRP A 41 22.67 -7.11 9.71
CA TRP A 41 21.51 -7.94 10.02
C TRP A 41 21.57 -9.38 9.50
N ALA A 42 22.27 -9.65 8.39
CA ALA A 42 22.22 -10.96 7.78
C ALA A 42 23.08 -11.98 8.54
N LEU A 43 22.54 -13.18 8.74
CA LEU A 43 23.30 -14.28 9.32
C LEU A 43 24.44 -14.66 8.39
N GLY A 44 25.65 -14.82 8.95
CA GLY A 44 26.85 -15.15 8.20
C GLY A 44 27.51 -14.00 7.44
N CYS A 45 26.90 -12.81 7.43
CA CYS A 45 27.45 -11.61 6.80
C CYS A 45 28.02 -10.60 7.81
N SER A 46 28.00 -10.91 9.11
CA SER A 46 28.52 -10.01 10.17
C SER A 46 29.99 -9.67 9.96
N ARG A 47 30.39 -8.49 10.40
CA ARG A 47 31.79 -8.04 10.38
C ARG A 47 32.66 -8.95 11.25
N PRO A 48 33.97 -9.06 10.97
CA PRO A 48 34.87 -9.87 11.77
C PRO A 48 34.77 -9.53 13.26
N GLY A 49 34.54 -10.53 14.09
CA GLY A 49 34.40 -10.36 15.54
C GLY A 49 32.98 -9.97 16.02
N GLU A 50 32.05 -9.71 15.10
CA GLU A 50 30.67 -9.40 15.41
C GLU A 50 29.76 -10.61 15.12
N ARG A 51 28.58 -10.63 15.73
CA ARG A 51 27.53 -11.62 15.44
C ARG A 51 26.20 -10.94 15.31
N ASN A 52 25.51 -11.23 14.23
CA ASN A 52 24.13 -10.78 14.05
C ASN A 52 23.17 -11.76 14.73
N PHE A 53 22.30 -11.24 15.57
CA PHE A 53 21.25 -12.01 16.24
C PHE A 53 19.91 -11.59 15.71
N ILE A 54 19.10 -12.56 15.29
CA ILE A 54 17.69 -12.35 14.94
C ILE A 54 16.87 -12.89 16.10
N TYR A 55 16.28 -11.98 16.86
CA TYR A 55 15.39 -12.34 17.95
C TYR A 55 13.96 -12.47 17.39
N GLY A 56 13.30 -13.56 17.76
CA GLY A 56 11.85 -13.67 17.64
C GLY A 56 11.12 -12.71 18.59
N ILE A 57 9.81 -12.79 18.59
CA ILE A 57 8.98 -12.13 19.60
C ILE A 57 9.23 -12.86 20.92
N SER A 58 10.00 -12.27 21.81
CA SER A 58 10.24 -12.76 23.16
C SER A 58 10.03 -11.61 24.13
N ASP A 59 9.08 -11.76 25.03
CA ASP A 59 8.80 -10.79 26.07
C ASP A 59 9.94 -10.67 27.09
N ASP A 60 10.79 -11.70 27.16
CA ASP A 60 11.95 -11.75 28.05
C ASP A 60 13.19 -11.04 27.51
N ALA A 61 13.14 -10.54 26.29
CA ALA A 61 14.29 -9.83 25.72
C ALA A 61 14.46 -8.44 26.39
N PRO A 62 15.63 -8.11 26.95
CA PRO A 62 15.87 -6.84 27.67
C PRO A 62 15.54 -5.58 26.85
N ASP A 63 15.53 -5.70 25.53
CA ASP A 63 15.31 -4.60 24.60
C ASP A 63 13.95 -4.67 23.87
N CYS A 64 13.02 -5.52 24.32
CA CYS A 64 11.75 -5.72 23.63
C CYS A 64 10.97 -4.42 23.50
N GLU A 65 10.79 -3.68 24.56
CA GLU A 65 10.10 -2.39 24.59
C GLU A 65 10.80 -1.36 23.68
N ARG A 66 12.11 -1.22 23.79
CA ARG A 66 12.90 -0.29 22.96
C ARG A 66 12.78 -0.62 21.46
N ARG A 67 12.77 -1.90 21.10
CA ARG A 67 12.57 -2.35 19.72
C ARG A 67 11.16 -2.03 19.24
N ASN A 68 10.15 -2.22 20.07
CA ASN A 68 8.77 -1.90 19.75
C ASN A 68 8.59 -0.40 19.50
N ILE A 69 9.12 0.45 20.40
CA ILE A 69 9.10 1.90 20.23
C ILE A 69 9.80 2.30 18.92
N ARG A 70 10.99 1.78 18.64
CA ARG A 70 11.71 2.06 17.38
C ARG A 70 10.91 1.65 16.15
N ASN A 71 10.20 0.53 16.20
CA ASN A 71 9.37 0.09 15.09
C ASN A 71 8.14 0.99 14.92
N PHE A 72 7.41 1.29 15.99
CA PHE A 72 6.17 2.04 15.90
C PHE A 72 6.39 3.53 15.63
N GLU A 73 7.28 4.18 16.36
CA GLU A 73 7.52 5.63 16.26
C GLU A 73 8.48 6.01 15.13
N GLY A 74 9.37 5.10 14.75
CA GLY A 74 10.33 5.32 13.68
C GLY A 74 9.89 4.69 12.37
N LYS A 75 10.09 3.40 12.21
CA LYS A 75 9.93 2.68 10.95
C LYS A 75 8.51 2.77 10.38
N TYR A 76 7.48 2.58 11.20
CA TYR A 76 6.10 2.61 10.70
C TYR A 76 5.64 4.02 10.36
N ALA A 77 6.07 5.02 11.10
CA ALA A 77 5.81 6.41 10.76
C ALA A 77 6.48 6.80 9.42
N GLU A 78 7.73 6.37 9.19
CA GLU A 78 8.41 6.56 7.91
C GLU A 78 7.67 5.84 6.77
N MET A 79 7.28 4.59 6.96
CA MET A 79 6.51 3.82 5.97
C MET A 79 5.17 4.49 5.65
N ALA A 80 4.46 4.98 6.66
CA ALA A 80 3.20 5.67 6.46
C ALA A 80 3.37 6.95 5.62
N ALA A 81 4.46 7.67 5.84
CA ALA A 81 4.74 8.92 5.13
C ALA A 81 5.23 8.69 3.68
N THR A 82 5.92 7.58 3.39
CA THR A 82 6.64 7.41 2.12
C THR A 82 6.10 6.31 1.22
N GLU A 83 5.39 5.32 1.76
CA GLU A 83 5.00 4.12 1.01
C GLU A 83 3.49 4.00 0.77
N ALA A 84 2.70 4.94 1.24
CA ALA A 84 1.28 5.01 0.91
C ALA A 84 1.09 5.32 -0.58
N ARG A 85 0.52 4.37 -1.32
CA ARG A 85 0.40 4.44 -2.79
C ARG A 85 -1.05 4.37 -3.23
N TYR A 86 -1.40 5.21 -4.20
CA TYR A 86 -2.71 5.26 -4.81
C TYR A 86 -2.62 5.69 -6.28
N GLU A 87 -3.72 5.61 -6.95
CA GLU A 87 -3.91 6.10 -8.31
C GLU A 87 -5.23 6.88 -8.37
N GLU A 88 -5.19 8.03 -8.99
CA GLU A 88 -6.35 8.85 -9.27
C GLU A 88 -6.67 8.80 -10.76
N TYR A 89 -7.94 8.74 -11.10
CA TYR A 89 -8.41 8.77 -12.47
C TYR A 89 -9.56 9.75 -12.62
N MET A 90 -9.40 10.76 -13.48
CA MET A 90 -10.36 11.83 -13.73
C MET A 90 -10.80 12.57 -12.45
N MET A 91 -9.84 12.91 -11.57
CA MET A 91 -10.13 13.57 -10.30
C MET A 91 -10.04 15.11 -10.35
N ASP A 92 -9.47 15.71 -11.39
CA ASP A 92 -9.15 17.15 -11.46
C ASP A 92 -10.38 18.05 -11.28
N ASP A 93 -11.53 17.66 -11.83
CA ASP A 93 -12.79 18.41 -11.77
C ASP A 93 -13.92 17.61 -11.07
N ALA A 94 -13.56 16.53 -10.40
CA ALA A 94 -14.53 15.61 -9.81
C ALA A 94 -15.25 16.25 -8.60
N GLU A 95 -16.56 16.06 -8.56
CA GLU A 95 -17.42 16.37 -7.42
C GLU A 95 -17.81 15.11 -6.63
N TYR A 96 -17.66 13.96 -7.24
CA TYR A 96 -17.91 12.63 -6.67
C TYR A 96 -16.71 11.74 -6.93
N ALA A 97 -16.38 10.86 -6.02
CA ALA A 97 -15.29 9.91 -6.20
C ALA A 97 -15.77 8.48 -5.93
N MET A 98 -15.54 7.59 -6.89
CA MET A 98 -15.62 6.15 -6.65
C MET A 98 -14.32 5.67 -6.02
N VAL A 99 -14.42 4.70 -5.12
CA VAL A 99 -13.27 4.12 -4.43
C VAL A 99 -13.31 2.61 -4.55
N GLY A 100 -12.21 2.01 -4.96
CA GLY A 100 -12.08 0.56 -5.06
C GLY A 100 -10.66 0.13 -5.34
N TYR A 101 -10.36 -1.16 -5.15
CA TYR A 101 -9.08 -1.78 -5.50
C TYR A 101 -9.28 -3.07 -6.27
N GLY A 102 -8.21 -3.65 -6.77
CA GLY A 102 -8.25 -4.92 -7.48
C GLY A 102 -9.23 -4.92 -8.66
N THR A 103 -9.96 -6.00 -8.81
CA THR A 103 -10.99 -6.16 -9.84
C THR A 103 -12.10 -5.11 -9.71
N THR A 104 -12.49 -4.75 -8.49
CA THR A 104 -13.51 -3.71 -8.26
C THR A 104 -13.07 -2.38 -8.88
N ALA A 105 -11.81 -1.98 -8.71
CA ALA A 105 -11.32 -0.74 -9.32
C ALA A 105 -11.38 -0.75 -10.85
N ARG A 106 -11.15 -1.91 -11.49
CA ARG A 106 -11.29 -2.06 -12.95
C ARG A 106 -12.73 -1.84 -13.40
N ILE A 107 -13.69 -2.43 -12.69
CA ILE A 107 -15.12 -2.25 -12.96
C ILE A 107 -15.53 -0.78 -12.76
N LEU A 108 -15.14 -0.20 -11.63
CA LEU A 108 -15.44 1.20 -11.33
C LEU A 108 -14.83 2.17 -12.33
N LYS A 109 -13.65 1.88 -12.88
CA LYS A 109 -13.04 2.71 -13.93
C LYS A 109 -13.90 2.77 -15.18
N THR A 110 -14.49 1.65 -15.59
CA THR A 110 -15.44 1.61 -16.70
C THR A 110 -16.70 2.40 -16.36
N ALA A 111 -17.25 2.23 -15.16
CA ALA A 111 -18.42 2.99 -14.72
C ALA A 111 -18.16 4.49 -14.70
N VAL A 112 -16.99 4.94 -14.25
CA VAL A 112 -16.60 6.36 -14.30
C VAL A 112 -16.58 6.86 -15.74
N MET A 113 -16.01 6.10 -16.68
CA MET A 113 -16.02 6.51 -18.10
C MET A 113 -17.42 6.68 -18.67
N GLU A 114 -18.35 5.78 -18.34
CA GLU A 114 -19.73 5.88 -18.83
C GLU A 114 -20.47 7.09 -18.18
N LEU A 115 -20.36 7.24 -16.87
CA LEU A 115 -20.99 8.37 -16.17
C LEU A 115 -20.42 9.74 -16.63
N ARG A 116 -19.15 9.79 -16.99
CA ARG A 116 -18.55 11.00 -17.58
C ARG A 116 -19.15 11.35 -18.93
N LYS A 117 -19.50 10.38 -19.76
CA LYS A 117 -20.19 10.61 -21.04
C LYS A 117 -21.60 11.19 -20.81
N GLU A 118 -22.23 10.83 -19.71
CA GLU A 118 -23.52 11.37 -19.27
C GLU A 118 -23.43 12.76 -18.62
N GLY A 119 -22.21 13.29 -18.45
CA GLY A 119 -21.97 14.63 -17.92
C GLY A 119 -21.75 14.71 -16.41
N TYR A 120 -21.65 13.58 -15.71
CA TYR A 120 -21.35 13.58 -14.27
C TYR A 120 -19.88 13.87 -14.01
N LYS A 121 -19.57 14.75 -13.07
CA LYS A 121 -18.21 15.03 -12.60
C LYS A 121 -17.80 14.03 -11.54
N ILE A 122 -17.43 12.85 -11.99
CA ILE A 122 -17.06 11.73 -11.13
C ILE A 122 -15.66 11.21 -11.49
N GLY A 123 -14.88 10.83 -10.49
CA GLY A 123 -13.57 10.24 -10.65
C GLY A 123 -13.42 8.94 -9.89
N LEU A 124 -12.24 8.34 -9.95
CA LEU A 124 -11.88 7.11 -9.24
C LEU A 124 -10.62 7.33 -8.42
N ILE A 125 -10.65 6.91 -7.17
CA ILE A 125 -9.50 6.74 -6.31
C ILE A 125 -9.25 5.24 -6.13
N ARG A 126 -8.06 4.79 -6.49
CA ARG A 126 -7.63 3.40 -6.35
C ARG A 126 -6.48 3.32 -5.35
N PRO A 127 -6.73 2.95 -4.09
CA PRO A 127 -5.67 2.60 -3.16
C PRO A 127 -4.86 1.41 -3.70
N LYS A 128 -3.53 1.54 -3.75
CA LYS A 128 -2.59 0.47 -4.13
C LYS A 128 -2.01 -0.23 -2.90
N THR A 129 -1.94 0.48 -1.78
CA THR A 129 -1.53 -0.06 -0.48
C THR A 129 -2.72 -0.14 0.45
N ALA A 130 -2.90 -1.30 1.10
CA ALA A 130 -3.87 -1.45 2.17
C ALA A 130 -3.31 -0.92 3.49
N TRP A 131 -2.01 -1.14 3.70
CA TRP A 131 -1.22 -0.51 4.74
C TRP A 131 0.20 -0.22 4.20
N PRO A 132 0.74 0.98 4.40
CA PRO A 132 0.06 2.16 4.93
C PRO A 132 -1.06 2.64 4.00
N PHE A 133 -2.17 3.09 4.59
CA PHE A 133 -3.32 3.57 3.82
C PHE A 133 -3.08 4.98 3.27
N PRO A 134 -3.38 5.25 2.00
CA PRO A 134 -3.20 6.57 1.40
C PRO A 134 -4.35 7.52 1.79
N GLU A 135 -4.18 8.31 2.81
CA GLU A 135 -5.21 9.26 3.29
C GLU A 135 -5.34 10.50 2.38
N ALA A 136 -4.25 10.90 1.73
CA ALA A 136 -4.18 12.16 0.99
C ALA A 136 -5.32 12.37 -0.05
N PRO A 137 -5.69 11.40 -0.89
CA PRO A 137 -6.75 11.61 -1.88
C PRO A 137 -8.15 11.80 -1.25
N PHE A 138 -8.34 11.35 -0.01
CA PHE A 138 -9.62 11.49 0.69
C PHE A 138 -9.81 12.83 1.39
N GLN A 139 -8.75 13.63 1.46
CA GLN A 139 -8.80 14.99 2.04
C GLN A 139 -9.25 16.06 1.05
N ASN A 140 -9.54 15.69 -0.20
CA ASN A 140 -9.98 16.62 -1.24
C ASN A 140 -11.37 17.19 -0.92
N LYS A 141 -11.43 18.44 -0.49
CA LYS A 141 -12.66 19.15 -0.09
C LYS A 141 -13.65 19.40 -1.22
N ASN A 142 -13.23 19.23 -2.48
CA ASN A 142 -14.13 19.38 -3.64
C ASN A 142 -15.05 18.16 -3.81
N ILE A 143 -14.70 17.04 -3.22
CA ILE A 143 -15.48 15.81 -3.30
C ILE A 143 -16.64 15.86 -2.33
N LYS A 144 -17.85 15.87 -2.86
CA LYS A 144 -19.09 15.92 -2.10
C LYS A 144 -19.46 14.58 -1.46
N LYS A 145 -19.16 13.46 -2.16
CA LYS A 145 -19.45 12.10 -1.69
C LYS A 145 -18.46 11.11 -2.26
N PHE A 146 -18.11 10.12 -1.43
CA PHE A 146 -17.38 8.92 -1.84
C PHE A 146 -18.36 7.76 -2.02
N ILE A 147 -18.16 6.98 -3.08
CA ILE A 147 -18.93 5.78 -3.41
C ILE A 147 -17.96 4.62 -3.38
N VAL A 148 -18.01 3.80 -2.34
CA VAL A 148 -17.09 2.68 -2.16
C VAL A 148 -17.68 1.44 -2.81
N GLY A 149 -16.91 0.84 -3.74
CA GLY A 149 -17.20 -0.47 -4.32
C GLY A 149 -16.49 -1.58 -3.57
N GLU A 150 -17.23 -2.62 -3.19
CA GLU A 150 -16.68 -3.81 -2.52
C GLU A 150 -17.38 -5.07 -3.02
N MET A 151 -16.60 -6.08 -3.39
CA MET A 151 -17.13 -7.37 -3.87
C MET A 151 -17.22 -8.43 -2.77
N SER A 152 -16.50 -8.24 -1.67
CA SER A 152 -16.49 -9.20 -0.56
C SER A 152 -17.65 -8.96 0.39
N MET A 153 -18.48 -9.97 0.61
CA MET A 153 -19.59 -9.92 1.54
C MET A 153 -19.07 -9.71 2.98
N GLY A 154 -19.70 -8.79 3.71
CA GLY A 154 -19.37 -8.55 5.13
C GLY A 154 -18.12 -7.71 5.36
N GLN A 155 -17.41 -7.30 4.32
CA GLN A 155 -16.32 -6.34 4.46
C GLN A 155 -16.84 -4.92 4.24
N ASP A 156 -16.64 -4.08 5.24
CA ASP A 156 -17.04 -2.67 5.22
C ASP A 156 -15.83 -1.75 5.20
N ARG A 157 -15.53 -1.19 4.02
CA ARG A 157 -14.47 -0.20 3.85
C ARG A 157 -14.82 1.18 4.37
N LYS A 158 -16.06 1.45 4.66
CA LYS A 158 -16.48 2.75 5.21
C LYS A 158 -15.77 3.08 6.51
N SER A 159 -15.34 2.07 7.25
CA SER A 159 -14.61 2.26 8.49
C SER A 159 -13.14 2.65 8.29
N VAL A 160 -12.65 2.70 7.05
CA VAL A 160 -11.24 2.99 6.72
C VAL A 160 -11.12 4.31 5.95
N VAL A 161 -12.23 4.90 5.53
CA VAL A 161 -12.29 6.15 4.76
C VAL A 161 -12.93 7.26 5.57
#